data_51f2a264fe90c5d39a016fd9a822b33d
#
_entry.id   51f2a264fe90c5d39a016fd9a822b33d
#
_cell.length_a   1.000
_cell.length_b   1.000
_cell.length_c   1.000
_cell.angle_alpha   90.00
_cell.angle_beta   90.00
_cell.angle_gamma   90.00
#
_symmetry.space_group_name_H-M   'P 1'
#
loop_
_entity.id
_entity.type
_entity.pdbx_description
1 polymer ?
#
loop_
_entity_poly.entity_id
_entity_poly.type
_entity_poly.pdbx_seq_one_letter_code
_entity_poly.pdbx_strand_id
1 'polypeptide(L)'
;MLVPTYPTVHLPNSMLRVYPQRNDYTGNQLKGLPVLLTAHRGIHAFNLSPYQGAESGLQPIISYNYDNEDIKPYYYNVYLDNINANVRFAPSHQSAIYNINFYQPDSNYLVINTNKGRLTAKGNSISGYQQIGNAKAYLYLETEQQPTTTYALSDGKIKNISEKDNCIVFHFADARQINIRYGVSFISEEQAKNNLIREIPDYNIDKIIEQGRNIWNEALGKIKVKGSDENQKTIFYTSMYRVYERPICISEDGHYYSGFDGKIHDDGGTPFYTDDWLWDTFRAAHPLRIIIDPQKENEILNSFIRMAEQRDNYWTPTFPEIGGDNHSMNCNHGVACFLDAYIKGIKNFDLNKAYKACKGAITEKTLIPWSAEKAGILDKFYKENGYFPSLAIGEKETVAEVNSFEKRQAVAVTLGTVYDEWCLAQIAKQLGNNEDYRYFLNRSLNYHKIFNPQTRFFHPKDSKGYFIKPFDYGLSGGIGFREYYDENNGWIYRWDLQHNFADLVKMIGGKKQFVAELERMYNTQLVLWKPDFFATNADHTGNVGQFSMGNEPCLHIPYLYNY
;
A
#
# COMPACT_ATOMS: atom_id res chain seq x y z
N MET A 1 19.78 1.91 9.59
CA MET A 1 19.09 0.84 8.88
C MET A 1 18.41 1.37 7.65
N LEU A 2 18.43 0.58 6.60
CA LEU A 2 17.80 0.89 5.34
C LEU A 2 16.51 0.07 5.21
N VAL A 3 15.39 0.72 5.45
CA VAL A 3 14.10 0.18 5.04
C VAL A 3 14.04 0.34 3.53
N PRO A 4 13.78 -0.73 2.76
CA PRO A 4 13.70 -0.64 1.32
C PRO A 4 12.41 0.10 0.91
N THR A 5 12.48 1.42 0.91
CA THR A 5 11.47 2.26 0.27
C THR A 5 11.97 2.58 -1.13
N TYR A 6 11.55 1.79 -2.10
CA TYR A 6 11.97 1.99 -3.48
C TYR A 6 11.54 3.37 -3.99
N PRO A 7 12.42 4.09 -4.71
CA PRO A 7 12.04 5.33 -5.37
C PRO A 7 11.17 5.01 -6.58
N THR A 8 9.86 5.04 -6.40
CA THR A 8 8.90 4.81 -7.48
C THR A 8 8.84 6.00 -8.44
N VAL A 9 8.70 5.71 -9.72
CA VAL A 9 8.47 6.71 -10.79
C VAL A 9 7.02 6.59 -11.22
N HIS A 10 6.24 7.64 -10.96
CA HIS A 10 4.78 7.66 -11.19
C HIS A 10 4.23 9.08 -11.17
N LEU A 11 3.01 9.28 -11.60
CA LEU A 11 2.26 10.52 -11.34
C LEU A 11 1.41 10.40 -10.07
N PRO A 12 0.94 11.50 -9.48
CA PRO A 12 0.11 11.45 -8.27
C PRO A 12 -1.11 10.54 -8.43
N ASN A 13 -1.16 9.49 -7.59
CA ASN A 13 -2.24 8.49 -7.58
C ASN A 13 -2.46 7.78 -8.94
N SER A 14 -1.46 7.70 -9.80
CA SER A 14 -1.56 7.06 -11.11
C SER A 14 -1.65 5.53 -11.02
N MET A 15 -2.35 4.92 -11.97
CA MET A 15 -2.38 3.47 -12.13
C MET A 15 -1.01 2.92 -12.48
N LEU A 16 -0.29 3.60 -13.38
CA LEU A 16 1.06 3.21 -13.77
C LEU A 16 2.08 3.78 -12.79
N ARG A 17 2.85 2.89 -12.18
CA ARG A 17 4.01 3.20 -11.36
C ARG A 17 5.05 2.10 -11.55
N VAL A 18 6.31 2.47 -11.46
CA VAL A 18 7.45 1.56 -11.63
C VAL A 18 8.55 1.91 -10.64
N TYR A 19 9.45 0.97 -10.38
CA TYR A 19 10.76 1.25 -9.81
C TYR A 19 11.81 0.31 -10.42
N PRO A 20 13.08 0.72 -10.48
CA PRO A 20 14.16 -0.14 -10.98
C PRO A 20 14.31 -1.37 -10.08
N GLN A 21 14.05 -2.56 -10.65
CA GLN A 21 14.09 -3.80 -9.88
C GLN A 21 15.52 -4.24 -9.60
N ARG A 22 15.83 -4.53 -8.35
CA ARG A 22 17.14 -4.99 -7.84
C ARG A 22 16.96 -6.22 -6.96
N ASN A 23 18.06 -6.94 -6.67
CA ASN A 23 18.02 -8.04 -5.71
C ASN A 23 17.76 -7.54 -4.28
N ASP A 24 18.37 -6.43 -3.94
CA ASP A 24 18.22 -5.73 -2.66
C ASP A 24 18.39 -4.23 -2.87
N TYR A 25 18.20 -3.46 -1.81
CA TYR A 25 18.25 -2.01 -1.84
C TYR A 25 19.65 -1.44 -2.18
N THR A 26 20.70 -2.18 -1.89
CA THR A 26 22.10 -1.78 -2.15
C THR A 26 22.69 -2.47 -3.36
N GLY A 27 21.88 -3.25 -4.08
CA GLY A 27 22.33 -4.01 -5.25
C GLY A 27 22.83 -3.11 -6.38
N ASN A 28 23.94 -3.50 -6.99
CA ASN A 28 24.57 -2.81 -8.10
C ASN A 28 24.14 -3.37 -9.47
N GLN A 29 23.08 -4.18 -9.50
CA GLN A 29 22.51 -4.75 -10.72
C GLN A 29 21.01 -4.50 -10.81
N LEU A 30 20.56 -4.08 -12.00
CA LEU A 30 19.16 -4.00 -12.37
C LEU A 30 18.70 -5.28 -13.03
N LYS A 31 17.46 -5.70 -12.78
CA LYS A 31 16.81 -6.86 -13.43
C LYS A 31 15.80 -6.41 -14.47
N GLY A 32 16.24 -6.23 -15.69
CA GLY A 32 15.44 -5.66 -16.77
C GLY A 32 14.95 -4.24 -16.46
N LEU A 33 14.04 -3.76 -17.27
CA LEU A 33 13.33 -2.49 -17.10
C LEU A 33 11.88 -2.79 -16.69
N PRO A 34 11.33 -2.12 -15.64
CA PRO A 34 9.98 -2.39 -15.16
C PRO A 34 8.92 -1.82 -16.11
N VAL A 35 7.75 -2.44 -16.17
CA VAL A 35 6.61 -1.97 -16.98
C VAL A 35 5.45 -1.52 -16.10
N LEU A 36 5.08 -2.31 -15.09
CA LEU A 36 3.98 -1.99 -14.19
C LEU A 36 4.19 -2.63 -12.82
N LEU A 37 4.02 -1.86 -11.76
CA LEU A 37 3.90 -2.35 -10.39
C LEU A 37 2.43 -2.52 -10.03
N THR A 38 2.02 -3.71 -9.56
CA THR A 38 0.61 -4.08 -9.37
C THR A 38 0.17 -4.28 -7.94
N ALA A 39 1.10 -4.34 -6.99
CA ALA A 39 0.79 -4.50 -5.58
C ALA A 39 1.84 -3.84 -4.70
N HIS A 40 1.49 -3.61 -3.45
CA HIS A 40 2.35 -2.96 -2.48
C HIS A 40 3.65 -3.73 -2.20
N ARG A 41 3.63 -5.05 -2.31
CA ARG A 41 4.81 -5.89 -2.08
C ARG A 41 5.73 -6.04 -3.30
N GLY A 42 5.62 -5.14 -4.26
CA GLY A 42 6.53 -5.09 -5.38
C GLY A 42 6.31 -6.18 -6.42
N ILE A 43 5.06 -6.58 -6.67
CA ILE A 43 4.73 -7.49 -7.76
C ILE A 43 4.79 -6.71 -9.07
N HIS A 44 5.78 -7.04 -9.91
CA HIS A 44 5.92 -6.48 -11.24
C HIS A 44 5.13 -7.30 -12.25
N ALA A 45 4.35 -6.61 -13.09
CA ALA A 45 3.77 -7.17 -14.30
C ALA A 45 4.62 -6.76 -15.49
N PHE A 46 4.97 -7.73 -16.30
CA PHE A 46 5.83 -7.62 -17.48
C PHE A 46 7.25 -7.16 -17.14
N ASN A 47 8.17 -7.45 -18.05
CA ASN A 47 9.53 -6.97 -18.01
C ASN A 47 9.99 -6.61 -19.41
N LEU A 48 10.78 -5.56 -19.53
CA LEU A 48 11.40 -5.09 -20.75
C LEU A 48 12.91 -5.22 -20.61
N SER A 49 13.59 -5.93 -21.52
CA SER A 49 15.04 -6.08 -21.45
C SER A 49 15.67 -5.72 -22.79
N PRO A 50 16.26 -4.51 -22.95
CA PRO A 50 17.11 -4.19 -24.09
C PRO A 50 18.38 -5.04 -24.06
N TYR A 51 18.85 -5.47 -25.23
CA TYR A 51 20.06 -6.26 -25.36
C TYR A 51 20.84 -5.88 -26.60
N GLN A 52 22.17 -5.92 -26.52
CA GLN A 52 23.07 -5.75 -27.65
C GLN A 52 24.08 -6.89 -27.65
N GLY A 53 24.26 -7.53 -28.81
CA GLY A 53 25.23 -8.62 -28.99
C GLY A 53 24.65 -9.86 -29.68
N ALA A 54 25.29 -11.01 -29.49
CA ALA A 54 24.90 -12.27 -30.13
C ALA A 54 23.60 -12.86 -29.55
N GLU A 55 22.77 -13.49 -30.39
CA GLU A 55 21.49 -14.12 -30.01
C GLU A 55 21.60 -15.12 -28.84
N SER A 56 22.76 -15.78 -28.71
CA SER A 56 23.03 -16.73 -27.64
C SER A 56 23.00 -16.10 -26.21
N GLY A 57 23.10 -14.79 -26.12
CA GLY A 57 23.02 -14.03 -24.86
C GLY A 57 21.61 -13.60 -24.46
N LEU A 58 20.61 -13.86 -25.29
CA LEU A 58 19.23 -13.49 -25.01
C LEU A 58 18.67 -14.29 -23.85
N GLN A 59 18.04 -13.58 -22.91
CA GLN A 59 17.33 -14.14 -21.74
C GLN A 59 15.97 -13.46 -21.59
N PRO A 60 14.97 -14.11 -21.00
CA PRO A 60 13.67 -13.47 -20.73
C PRO A 60 13.76 -12.21 -19.86
N ILE A 61 14.70 -12.19 -18.91
CA ILE A 61 15.04 -11.04 -18.07
C ILE A 61 16.56 -10.93 -18.02
N ILE A 62 17.10 -9.79 -18.42
CA ILE A 62 18.54 -9.53 -18.47
C ILE A 62 18.94 -8.68 -17.26
N SER A 63 20.04 -9.04 -16.62
CA SER A 63 20.63 -8.25 -15.52
C SER A 63 21.71 -7.32 -16.06
N TYR A 64 21.72 -6.09 -15.55
CA TYR A 64 22.67 -5.05 -15.99
C TYR A 64 23.44 -4.50 -14.79
N ASN A 65 24.75 -4.35 -14.99
CA ASN A 65 25.51 -3.36 -14.23
C ASN A 65 25.12 -1.97 -14.75
N TYR A 66 25.10 -0.98 -13.90
CA TYR A 66 24.60 0.34 -14.28
C TYR A 66 25.38 1.47 -13.62
N ASP A 67 25.37 2.62 -14.28
CA ASP A 67 25.93 3.88 -13.83
C ASP A 67 24.98 5.06 -14.14
N ASN A 68 25.32 6.23 -13.64
CA ASN A 68 24.64 7.51 -13.95
C ASN A 68 23.11 7.46 -13.74
N GLU A 69 22.67 6.78 -12.67
CA GLU A 69 21.25 6.69 -12.34
C GLU A 69 20.72 8.03 -11.82
N ASP A 70 19.67 8.55 -12.47
CA ASP A 70 18.91 9.72 -12.01
C ASP A 70 17.42 9.35 -11.90
N ILE A 71 16.88 9.37 -10.68
CA ILE A 71 15.49 9.04 -10.39
C ILE A 71 14.75 10.27 -9.85
N LYS A 72 13.68 10.64 -10.54
CA LYS A 72 12.72 11.67 -10.12
C LYS A 72 11.32 11.08 -10.15
N PRO A 73 10.35 11.64 -9.45
CA PRO A 73 8.98 11.13 -9.48
C PRO A 73 8.40 10.93 -10.88
N TYR A 74 8.80 11.74 -11.83
CA TYR A 74 8.28 11.81 -13.21
C TYR A 74 9.30 11.39 -14.28
N TYR A 75 10.48 10.86 -13.88
CA TYR A 75 11.58 10.59 -14.79
C TYR A 75 12.55 9.58 -14.22
N TYR A 76 13.06 8.71 -15.07
CA TYR A 76 14.16 7.81 -14.76
C TYR A 76 15.18 7.83 -15.90
N ASN A 77 16.46 7.89 -15.54
CA ASN A 77 17.57 7.75 -16.47
C ASN A 77 18.63 6.84 -15.87
N VAL A 78 19.20 5.99 -16.71
CA VAL A 78 20.27 5.06 -16.30
C VAL A 78 21.12 4.69 -17.49
N TYR A 79 22.43 4.51 -17.26
CA TYR A 79 23.36 3.92 -18.20
C TYR A 79 23.55 2.44 -17.87
N LEU A 80 23.38 1.56 -18.87
CA LEU A 80 23.49 0.11 -18.75
C LEU A 80 24.85 -0.33 -19.31
N ASP A 81 25.82 -0.66 -18.43
CA ASP A 81 27.22 -0.91 -18.79
C ASP A 81 27.37 -2.10 -19.73
N ASN A 82 26.69 -3.21 -19.44
CA ASN A 82 26.83 -4.46 -20.20
C ASN A 82 26.46 -4.34 -21.68
N ILE A 83 25.61 -3.39 -22.02
CA ILE A 83 25.10 -3.18 -23.39
C ILE A 83 25.44 -1.78 -23.92
N ASN A 84 26.24 -1.03 -23.17
CA ASN A 84 26.68 0.31 -23.57
C ASN A 84 25.51 1.20 -24.07
N ALA A 85 24.42 1.26 -23.29
CA ALA A 85 23.21 1.95 -23.66
C ALA A 85 22.72 2.87 -22.56
N ASN A 86 22.25 4.07 -22.96
CA ASN A 86 21.51 4.96 -22.05
C ASN A 86 20.01 4.75 -22.20
N VAL A 87 19.31 4.66 -21.08
CA VAL A 87 17.85 4.46 -21.01
C VAL A 87 17.21 5.65 -20.32
N ARG A 88 16.21 6.25 -20.95
CA ARG A 88 15.34 7.28 -20.38
C ARG A 88 13.91 6.75 -20.31
N PHE A 89 13.21 7.09 -19.25
CA PHE A 89 11.83 6.70 -19.01
C PHE A 89 11.01 7.87 -18.47
N ALA A 90 9.76 7.98 -18.93
CA ALA A 90 8.79 8.92 -18.38
C ALA A 90 7.38 8.30 -18.35
N PRO A 91 6.68 8.36 -17.18
CA PRO A 91 5.31 7.87 -17.03
C PRO A 91 4.27 8.94 -17.35
N SER A 92 3.08 8.46 -17.73
CA SER A 92 1.80 9.14 -17.63
C SER A 92 0.90 8.40 -16.62
N HIS A 93 -0.43 8.59 -16.63
CA HIS A 93 -1.33 7.94 -15.67
C HIS A 93 -1.50 6.44 -15.92
N GLN A 94 -1.61 6.03 -17.18
CA GLN A 94 -1.88 4.66 -17.61
C GLN A 94 -0.92 4.21 -18.73
N SER A 95 0.05 5.05 -19.06
CA SER A 95 0.97 4.83 -20.17
C SER A 95 2.37 5.32 -19.82
N ALA A 96 3.38 4.88 -20.56
CA ALA A 96 4.73 5.37 -20.40
C ALA A 96 5.55 5.28 -21.70
N ILE A 97 6.68 5.94 -21.69
CA ILE A 97 7.61 5.98 -22.81
C ILE A 97 9.02 5.67 -22.35
N TYR A 98 9.72 4.84 -23.13
CA TYR A 98 11.15 4.60 -23.02
C TYR A 98 11.88 5.13 -24.25
N ASN A 99 13.07 5.68 -24.06
CA ASN A 99 14.04 5.98 -25.08
C ASN A 99 15.35 5.27 -24.75
N ILE A 100 15.82 4.38 -25.62
CA ILE A 100 17.02 3.58 -25.44
C ILE A 100 18.01 3.94 -26.53
N ASN A 101 19.20 4.44 -26.15
CA ASN A 101 20.27 4.82 -27.06
C ASN A 101 21.48 3.91 -26.88
N PHE A 102 21.81 3.12 -27.89
CA PHE A 102 23.00 2.28 -27.94
C PHE A 102 24.17 3.06 -28.54
N TYR A 103 25.30 3.09 -27.87
CA TYR A 103 26.46 3.87 -28.32
C TYR A 103 27.35 3.11 -29.32
N GLN A 104 27.22 1.80 -29.39
CA GLN A 104 27.95 0.99 -30.35
C GLN A 104 27.02 0.49 -31.49
N PRO A 105 27.55 0.35 -32.74
CA PRO A 105 26.80 -0.32 -33.78
C PRO A 105 26.90 -1.84 -33.60
N ASP A 106 25.78 -2.49 -33.36
CA ASP A 106 25.66 -3.94 -33.25
C ASP A 106 24.20 -4.36 -33.42
N SER A 107 23.92 -5.65 -33.43
CA SER A 107 22.56 -6.17 -33.38
C SER A 107 21.90 -5.84 -32.04
N ASN A 108 20.81 -5.13 -32.12
CA ASN A 108 20.06 -4.68 -30.95
C ASN A 108 18.75 -5.46 -30.85
N TYR A 109 18.38 -5.78 -29.63
CA TYR A 109 17.17 -6.55 -29.32
C TYR A 109 16.38 -5.87 -28.21
N LEU A 110 15.08 -6.10 -28.25
CA LEU A 110 14.17 -5.77 -27.17
C LEU A 110 13.41 -7.04 -26.78
N VAL A 111 13.63 -7.51 -25.57
CA VAL A 111 12.97 -8.68 -25.02
C VAL A 111 11.83 -8.22 -24.12
N ILE A 112 10.59 -8.64 -24.40
CA ILE A 112 9.42 -8.40 -23.58
C ILE A 112 8.96 -9.74 -23.02
N ASN A 113 8.85 -9.81 -21.70
CA ASN A 113 8.49 -11.01 -20.96
C ASN A 113 7.26 -10.79 -20.07
N THR A 114 6.43 -11.80 -19.92
CA THR A 114 5.33 -11.87 -18.95
C THR A 114 5.42 -13.17 -18.13
N ASN A 115 5.06 -13.08 -16.87
CA ASN A 115 4.95 -14.25 -16.00
C ASN A 115 3.46 -14.62 -15.86
N LYS A 116 3.11 -15.90 -16.07
CA LYS A 116 1.71 -16.39 -16.02
C LYS A 116 0.78 -15.61 -16.97
N GLY A 117 1.22 -15.40 -18.21
CA GLY A 117 0.46 -14.68 -19.23
C GLY A 117 0.83 -15.11 -20.64
N ARG A 118 0.40 -14.30 -21.60
CA ARG A 118 0.77 -14.46 -23.01
C ARG A 118 1.04 -13.11 -23.66
N LEU A 119 1.87 -13.14 -24.70
CA LEU A 119 2.18 -12.00 -25.56
C LEU A 119 1.97 -12.40 -27.02
N THR A 120 1.51 -11.46 -27.82
CA THR A 120 1.41 -11.57 -29.28
C THR A 120 2.08 -10.38 -29.92
N ALA A 121 2.73 -10.57 -31.06
CA ALA A 121 3.38 -9.51 -31.82
C ALA A 121 2.73 -9.32 -33.19
N LYS A 122 2.58 -8.06 -33.62
CA LYS A 122 2.10 -7.69 -34.95
C LYS A 122 2.84 -6.45 -35.45
N GLY A 123 3.70 -6.61 -36.46
CA GLY A 123 4.56 -5.54 -36.94
C GLY A 123 5.49 -5.05 -35.82
N ASN A 124 5.41 -3.76 -35.50
CA ASN A 124 6.19 -3.13 -34.42
C ASN A 124 5.44 -3.09 -33.07
N SER A 125 4.34 -3.81 -32.93
CA SER A 125 3.54 -3.79 -31.69
C SER A 125 3.52 -5.18 -31.01
N ILE A 126 3.40 -5.14 -29.68
CA ILE A 126 3.19 -6.31 -28.83
C ILE A 126 2.00 -6.02 -27.93
N SER A 127 1.09 -6.98 -27.83
CA SER A 127 0.00 -6.95 -26.86
C SER A 127 -0.10 -8.26 -26.08
N GLY A 128 -0.78 -8.22 -24.95
CA GLY A 128 -1.01 -9.40 -24.15
C GLY A 128 -1.40 -9.11 -22.73
N TYR A 129 -1.31 -10.13 -21.87
CA TYR A 129 -1.68 -9.99 -20.46
C TYR A 129 -0.76 -10.78 -19.53
N GLN A 130 -0.78 -10.37 -18.28
CA GLN A 130 -0.23 -11.13 -17.14
C GLN A 130 -1.30 -11.35 -16.09
N GLN A 131 -1.41 -12.58 -15.59
CA GLN A 131 -2.31 -12.91 -14.49
C GLN A 131 -1.72 -12.42 -13.16
N ILE A 132 -2.53 -11.71 -12.36
CA ILE A 132 -2.17 -11.15 -11.07
C ILE A 132 -3.26 -11.51 -10.07
N GLY A 133 -3.05 -12.59 -9.30
CA GLY A 133 -4.13 -13.13 -8.48
C GLY A 133 -5.38 -13.42 -9.33
N ASN A 134 -6.50 -12.84 -8.96
CA ASN A 134 -7.76 -12.96 -9.70
C ASN A 134 -7.90 -11.95 -10.86
N ALA A 135 -7.04 -10.94 -10.92
CA ALA A 135 -7.06 -9.90 -11.95
C ALA A 135 -6.09 -10.20 -13.09
N LYS A 136 -6.24 -9.49 -14.20
CA LYS A 136 -5.28 -9.45 -15.30
C LYS A 136 -4.78 -8.02 -15.49
N ALA A 137 -3.48 -7.86 -15.65
CA ALA A 137 -2.91 -6.67 -16.25
C ALA A 137 -2.72 -6.90 -17.74
N TYR A 138 -3.17 -5.97 -18.56
CA TYR A 138 -3.02 -5.98 -20.01
C TYR A 138 -1.97 -4.96 -20.42
N LEU A 139 -1.24 -5.28 -21.47
CA LEU A 139 -0.21 -4.44 -22.08
C LEU A 139 -0.50 -4.27 -23.57
N TYR A 140 -0.34 -3.03 -24.06
CA TYR A 140 -0.11 -2.73 -25.46
C TYR A 140 1.15 -1.88 -25.57
N LEU A 141 2.13 -2.36 -26.32
CA LEU A 141 3.42 -1.71 -26.53
C LEU A 141 3.69 -1.57 -28.02
N GLU A 142 4.29 -0.47 -28.44
CA GLU A 142 4.79 -0.31 -29.81
C GLU A 142 6.13 0.42 -29.82
N THR A 143 6.94 0.11 -30.82
CA THR A 143 8.21 0.78 -31.10
C THR A 143 8.06 1.71 -32.30
N GLU A 144 8.77 2.85 -32.30
CA GLU A 144 8.82 3.75 -33.44
C GLU A 144 9.51 3.08 -34.63
N GLN A 145 10.59 2.39 -34.36
CA GLN A 145 11.35 1.65 -35.34
C GLN A 145 10.67 0.29 -35.64
N GLN A 146 10.64 -0.09 -36.91
CA GLN A 146 10.19 -1.44 -37.29
C GLN A 146 11.26 -2.46 -36.95
N PRO A 147 10.95 -3.57 -36.26
CA PRO A 147 11.89 -4.65 -36.06
C PRO A 147 12.23 -5.32 -37.42
N THR A 148 13.50 -5.66 -37.59
CA THR A 148 13.98 -6.43 -38.78
C THR A 148 13.39 -7.83 -38.74
N THR A 149 13.35 -8.44 -37.58
CA THR A 149 12.74 -9.78 -37.34
C THR A 149 12.14 -9.82 -35.95
N THR A 150 11.18 -10.75 -35.78
CA THR A 150 10.49 -10.97 -34.51
C THR A 150 10.45 -12.44 -34.17
N TYR A 151 10.82 -12.78 -32.96
CA TYR A 151 10.94 -14.15 -32.46
C TYR A 151 10.18 -14.34 -31.17
N ALA A 152 9.93 -15.58 -30.78
CA ALA A 152 9.66 -15.97 -29.43
C ALA A 152 10.90 -16.55 -28.75
N LEU A 153 11.06 -16.39 -27.46
CA LEU A 153 12.13 -16.97 -26.66
C LEU A 153 11.54 -17.99 -25.67
N SER A 154 12.03 -19.24 -25.72
CA SER A 154 11.61 -20.29 -24.80
C SER A 154 12.84 -21.13 -24.44
N ASP A 155 13.04 -21.34 -23.12
CA ASP A 155 14.18 -22.11 -22.60
C ASP A 155 15.54 -21.64 -23.15
N GLY A 156 15.69 -20.31 -23.28
CA GLY A 156 16.92 -19.69 -23.85
C GLY A 156 17.12 -19.90 -25.34
N LYS A 157 16.12 -20.38 -26.08
CA LYS A 157 16.20 -20.63 -27.54
C LYS A 157 15.16 -19.80 -28.28
N ILE A 158 15.60 -19.23 -29.38
CA ILE A 158 14.75 -18.53 -30.34
C ILE A 158 13.88 -19.55 -31.08
N LYS A 159 12.62 -19.24 -31.27
CA LYS A 159 11.65 -19.99 -32.08
C LYS A 159 10.68 -19.06 -32.80
N ASN A 160 9.93 -19.63 -33.75
CA ASN A 160 8.81 -18.91 -34.37
C ASN A 160 7.73 -18.55 -33.36
N ILE A 161 7.10 -17.40 -33.55
CA ILE A 161 6.03 -16.91 -32.68
C ILE A 161 4.80 -17.80 -32.75
N SER A 162 4.16 -18.02 -31.61
CA SER A 162 2.87 -18.68 -31.47
C SER A 162 1.97 -17.85 -30.53
N GLU A 163 0.66 -18.15 -30.54
CA GLU A 163 -0.32 -17.45 -29.68
C GLU A 163 -0.18 -17.76 -28.17
N LYS A 164 0.74 -18.66 -27.80
CA LYS A 164 0.96 -19.10 -26.40
C LYS A 164 2.26 -18.58 -25.80
N ASP A 165 2.98 -17.74 -26.52
CA ASP A 165 4.29 -17.28 -26.07
C ASP A 165 4.16 -16.28 -24.94
N ASN A 166 5.08 -16.36 -23.99
CA ASN A 166 5.19 -15.45 -22.85
C ASN A 166 6.43 -14.55 -22.92
N CYS A 167 7.23 -14.70 -23.96
CA CYS A 167 8.43 -13.92 -24.19
C CYS A 167 8.62 -13.67 -25.69
N ILE A 168 8.62 -12.39 -26.07
CA ILE A 168 8.78 -11.92 -27.46
C ILE A 168 10.08 -11.14 -27.56
N VAL A 169 10.78 -11.32 -28.67
CA VAL A 169 12.02 -10.61 -29.00
C VAL A 169 11.83 -9.85 -30.29
N PHE A 170 12.01 -8.55 -30.25
CA PHE A 170 12.20 -7.70 -31.43
C PHE A 170 13.71 -7.57 -31.71
N HIS A 171 14.13 -7.84 -32.94
CA HIS A 171 15.48 -7.60 -33.39
C HIS A 171 15.55 -6.38 -34.30
N PHE A 172 16.55 -5.53 -34.11
CA PHE A 172 16.82 -4.32 -34.88
C PHE A 172 18.28 -4.37 -35.36
N ALA A 173 18.48 -4.64 -36.63
CA ALA A 173 19.83 -4.85 -37.16
C ALA A 173 20.73 -3.61 -37.07
N ASP A 174 20.17 -2.42 -37.35
CA ASP A 174 20.95 -1.18 -37.49
C ASP A 174 20.47 -0.02 -36.63
N ALA A 175 19.44 -0.21 -35.78
CA ALA A 175 18.87 0.87 -35.02
C ALA A 175 19.71 1.19 -33.78
N ARG A 176 20.37 2.36 -33.74
CA ARG A 176 21.07 2.84 -32.55
C ARG A 176 20.14 3.43 -31.47
N GLN A 177 18.92 3.76 -31.85
CA GLN A 177 17.89 4.28 -30.95
C GLN A 177 16.63 3.46 -31.10
N ILE A 178 16.06 3.05 -29.98
CA ILE A 178 14.77 2.40 -29.91
C ILE A 178 13.87 3.22 -29.00
N ASN A 179 12.83 3.81 -29.59
CA ASN A 179 11.78 4.51 -28.87
C ASN A 179 10.60 3.56 -28.68
N ILE A 180 10.12 3.45 -27.44
CA ILE A 180 9.06 2.55 -27.05
C ILE A 180 8.02 3.36 -26.31
N ARG A 181 6.74 3.21 -26.66
CA ARG A 181 5.64 3.70 -25.84
C ARG A 181 4.68 2.54 -25.57
N TYR A 182 4.06 2.57 -24.40
CA TYR A 182 3.14 1.52 -24.01
C TYR A 182 2.02 2.04 -23.11
N GLY A 183 0.88 1.37 -23.18
CA GLY A 183 -0.24 1.55 -22.27
C GLY A 183 -0.52 0.27 -21.51
N VAL A 184 -1.06 0.42 -20.31
CA VAL A 184 -1.50 -0.67 -19.44
C VAL A 184 -2.99 -0.52 -19.14
N SER A 185 -3.65 -1.64 -18.82
CA SER A 185 -5.06 -1.68 -18.48
C SER A 185 -5.36 -2.85 -17.55
N PHE A 186 -6.41 -2.73 -16.74
CA PHE A 186 -7.02 -3.86 -16.03
C PHE A 186 -8.31 -4.35 -16.72
N ILE A 187 -8.71 -3.73 -17.82
CA ILE A 187 -9.94 -4.04 -18.58
C ILE A 187 -9.65 -4.95 -19.76
N SER A 188 -8.79 -4.52 -20.70
CA SER A 188 -8.49 -5.27 -21.94
C SER A 188 -7.21 -4.79 -22.64
N GLU A 189 -6.71 -5.59 -23.61
CA GLU A 189 -5.61 -5.20 -24.50
C GLU A 189 -5.98 -3.97 -25.36
N GLU A 190 -7.23 -3.88 -25.79
CA GLU A 190 -7.72 -2.73 -26.56
C GLU A 190 -7.77 -1.46 -25.70
N GLN A 191 -8.20 -1.57 -24.44
CA GLN A 191 -8.19 -0.44 -23.52
C GLN A 191 -6.75 0.01 -23.22
N ALA A 192 -5.79 -0.90 -23.06
CA ALA A 192 -4.38 -0.55 -22.92
C ALA A 192 -3.87 0.28 -24.12
N LYS A 193 -4.30 -0.09 -25.34
CA LYS A 193 -4.00 0.68 -26.55
C LYS A 193 -4.66 2.07 -26.54
N ASN A 194 -5.94 2.15 -26.14
CA ASN A 194 -6.67 3.42 -26.07
C ASN A 194 -6.02 4.37 -25.05
N ASN A 195 -5.61 3.84 -23.89
CA ASN A 195 -4.86 4.57 -22.87
C ASN A 195 -3.57 5.15 -23.45
N LEU A 196 -2.80 4.34 -24.20
CA LEU A 196 -1.59 4.79 -24.85
C LEU A 196 -1.84 5.93 -25.84
N ILE A 197 -2.79 5.74 -26.76
CA ILE A 197 -3.07 6.73 -27.82
C ILE A 197 -3.54 8.07 -27.22
N ARG A 198 -4.34 8.01 -26.16
CA ARG A 198 -4.86 9.18 -25.46
C ARG A 198 -3.75 9.97 -24.75
N GLU A 199 -2.84 9.26 -24.05
CA GLU A 199 -1.88 9.91 -23.16
C GLU A 199 -0.54 10.23 -23.81
N ILE A 200 -0.06 9.36 -24.71
CA ILE A 200 1.24 9.49 -25.37
C ILE A 200 1.06 9.27 -26.87
N PRO A 201 0.54 10.27 -27.61
CA PRO A 201 0.23 10.13 -29.03
C PRO A 201 1.46 10.09 -29.94
N ASP A 202 2.63 10.50 -29.46
CA ASP A 202 3.88 10.55 -30.20
C ASP A 202 5.06 10.03 -29.36
N TYR A 203 6.28 9.98 -29.96
CA TYR A 203 7.50 9.47 -29.28
C TYR A 203 8.34 10.58 -28.62
N ASN A 204 7.76 11.74 -28.32
CA ASN A 204 8.48 12.85 -27.69
C ASN A 204 8.54 12.67 -26.15
N ILE A 205 9.58 11.99 -25.68
CA ILE A 205 9.79 11.77 -24.24
C ILE A 205 9.96 13.07 -23.44
N ASP A 206 10.58 14.10 -24.01
CA ASP A 206 10.84 15.37 -23.29
C ASP A 206 9.53 16.09 -22.95
N LYS A 207 8.53 16.00 -23.84
CA LYS A 207 7.18 16.51 -23.59
C LYS A 207 6.52 15.79 -22.39
N ILE A 208 6.63 14.47 -22.30
CA ILE A 208 6.06 13.68 -21.19
C ILE A 208 6.78 14.00 -19.87
N ILE A 209 8.10 14.16 -19.90
CA ILE A 209 8.90 14.58 -18.73
C ILE A 209 8.43 15.95 -18.23
N GLU A 210 8.25 16.93 -19.14
CA GLU A 210 7.78 18.26 -18.77
C GLU A 210 6.37 18.24 -18.18
N GLN A 211 5.45 17.50 -18.80
CA GLN A 211 4.10 17.29 -18.28
C GLN A 211 4.11 16.69 -16.89
N GLY A 212 4.86 15.61 -16.68
CA GLY A 212 4.99 14.95 -15.38
C GLY A 212 5.58 15.87 -14.31
N ARG A 213 6.60 16.66 -14.67
CA ARG A 213 7.17 17.68 -13.78
C ARG A 213 6.14 18.72 -13.34
N ASN A 214 5.31 19.21 -14.27
CA ASN A 214 4.30 20.21 -13.99
C ASN A 214 3.19 19.64 -13.07
N ILE A 215 2.73 18.43 -13.33
CA ILE A 215 1.74 17.73 -12.48
C ILE A 215 2.28 17.56 -11.06
N TRP A 216 3.54 17.16 -10.89
CA TRP A 216 4.15 17.03 -9.57
C TRP A 216 4.36 18.39 -8.87
N ASN A 217 4.75 19.43 -9.60
CA ASN A 217 4.88 20.77 -9.04
C ASN A 217 3.53 21.32 -8.54
N GLU A 218 2.43 21.00 -9.23
CA GLU A 218 1.08 21.34 -8.78
C GLU A 218 0.72 20.56 -7.50
N ALA A 219 0.90 19.24 -7.51
CA ALA A 219 0.55 18.40 -6.36
C ALA A 219 1.36 18.77 -5.09
N LEU A 220 2.67 18.89 -5.20
CA LEU A 220 3.55 19.24 -4.09
C LEU A 220 3.42 20.71 -3.68
N GLY A 221 3.08 21.58 -4.63
CA GLY A 221 2.87 23.01 -4.40
C GLY A 221 1.63 23.37 -3.57
N LYS A 222 0.74 22.42 -3.28
CA LYS A 222 -0.43 22.61 -2.38
C LYS A 222 -0.01 23.02 -0.97
N ILE A 223 1.15 22.58 -0.51
CA ILE A 223 1.74 23.04 0.75
C ILE A 223 3.11 23.66 0.47
N LYS A 224 3.28 24.92 0.86
CA LYS A 224 4.54 25.66 0.70
C LYS A 224 5.21 25.84 2.05
N VAL A 225 6.33 25.16 2.29
CA VAL A 225 7.11 25.32 3.51
C VAL A 225 8.20 26.37 3.33
N LYS A 226 8.42 27.18 4.37
CA LYS A 226 9.50 28.16 4.44
C LYS A 226 10.44 27.79 5.58
N GLY A 227 11.73 27.90 5.38
CA GLY A 227 12.77 27.59 6.36
C GLY A 227 14.15 27.69 5.73
N SER A 228 15.19 27.70 6.54
CA SER A 228 16.58 27.76 6.10
C SER A 228 17.23 26.38 5.93
N ASP A 229 16.61 25.31 6.43
CA ASP A 229 17.14 23.95 6.36
C ASP A 229 16.60 23.23 5.13
N GLU A 230 17.45 23.08 4.11
CA GLU A 230 17.10 22.39 2.87
C GLU A 230 16.88 20.89 3.06
N ASN A 231 17.53 20.26 4.03
CA ASN A 231 17.32 18.83 4.33
C ASN A 231 15.91 18.61 4.87
N GLN A 232 15.43 19.47 5.77
CA GLN A 232 14.06 19.38 6.29
C GLN A 232 13.02 19.61 5.19
N LYS A 233 13.26 20.54 4.26
CA LYS A 233 12.39 20.73 3.09
C LYS A 233 12.38 19.50 2.19
N THR A 234 13.54 18.90 1.95
CA THR A 234 13.66 17.66 1.16
C THR A 234 12.88 16.52 1.80
N ILE A 235 13.02 16.33 3.12
CA ILE A 235 12.26 15.32 3.87
C ILE A 235 10.76 15.59 3.76
N PHE A 236 10.33 16.83 3.92
CA PHE A 236 8.92 17.20 3.84
C PHE A 236 8.32 16.88 2.45
N TYR A 237 8.95 17.33 1.38
CA TYR A 237 8.43 17.10 0.02
C TYR A 237 8.56 15.64 -0.42
N THR A 238 9.59 14.92 0.04
CA THR A 238 9.69 13.48 -0.17
C THR A 238 8.56 12.74 0.54
N SER A 239 8.20 13.14 1.76
CA SER A 239 7.06 12.57 2.50
C SER A 239 5.73 12.87 1.78
N MET A 240 5.53 14.10 1.29
CA MET A 240 4.36 14.42 0.46
C MET A 240 4.30 13.57 -0.81
N TYR A 241 5.43 13.40 -1.52
CA TYR A 241 5.51 12.53 -2.69
C TYR A 241 5.02 11.11 -2.34
N ARG A 242 5.44 10.54 -1.20
CA ARG A 242 5.02 9.21 -0.76
C ARG A 242 3.52 9.09 -0.50
N VAL A 243 2.88 10.13 0.02
CA VAL A 243 1.41 10.15 0.22
C VAL A 243 0.63 10.01 -1.09
N TYR A 244 1.19 10.49 -2.20
CA TYR A 244 0.57 10.39 -3.53
C TYR A 244 0.84 9.07 -4.27
N GLU A 245 1.65 8.17 -3.72
CA GLU A 245 1.90 6.87 -4.30
C GLU A 245 0.65 5.96 -4.25
N ARG A 246 -0.20 6.16 -3.22
CA ARG A 246 -1.43 5.39 -2.96
C ARG A 246 -2.55 6.28 -2.40
N PRO A 247 -3.82 5.84 -2.54
CA PRO A 247 -4.29 4.80 -3.46
C PRO A 247 -4.12 5.19 -4.93
N ILE A 248 -4.29 4.22 -5.83
CA ILE A 248 -4.20 4.45 -7.28
C ILE A 248 -5.58 4.54 -7.92
N CYS A 249 -5.73 5.45 -8.88
CA CYS A 249 -6.92 5.53 -9.73
C CYS A 249 -6.84 4.48 -10.84
N ILE A 250 -7.83 3.61 -10.92
CA ILE A 250 -7.92 2.57 -11.97
C ILE A 250 -9.11 2.74 -12.91
N SER A 251 -9.75 3.92 -12.91
CA SER A 251 -10.73 4.27 -13.93
C SER A 251 -10.08 4.49 -15.29
N GLU A 252 -10.64 3.89 -16.32
CA GLU A 252 -10.18 3.90 -17.71
C GLU A 252 -11.36 4.24 -18.61
N ASP A 253 -11.39 5.45 -19.16
CA ASP A 253 -12.47 5.96 -20.04
C ASP A 253 -13.90 5.76 -19.47
N GLY A 254 -14.06 6.05 -18.17
CA GLY A 254 -15.35 5.94 -17.46
C GLY A 254 -15.70 4.55 -16.95
N HIS A 255 -14.78 3.58 -17.05
CA HIS A 255 -14.97 2.21 -16.58
C HIS A 255 -13.81 1.79 -15.67
N TYR A 256 -14.02 0.76 -14.84
CA TYR A 256 -12.96 0.15 -14.04
C TYR A 256 -13.20 -1.35 -13.83
N TYR A 257 -12.13 -2.11 -13.69
CA TYR A 257 -12.20 -3.50 -13.23
C TYR A 257 -12.27 -3.53 -11.71
N SER A 258 -13.21 -4.31 -11.16
CA SER A 258 -13.27 -4.55 -9.71
C SER A 258 -12.76 -5.95 -9.37
N GLY A 259 -11.74 -6.02 -8.52
CA GLY A 259 -11.29 -7.28 -7.94
C GLY A 259 -12.24 -7.86 -6.88
N PHE A 260 -13.29 -7.12 -6.50
CA PHE A 260 -14.24 -7.52 -5.46
C PHE A 260 -15.34 -8.45 -5.97
N ASP A 261 -15.69 -8.35 -7.25
CA ASP A 261 -16.65 -9.24 -7.93
C ASP A 261 -16.16 -9.77 -9.29
N GLY A 262 -14.94 -9.38 -9.69
CA GLY A 262 -14.30 -9.81 -10.94
C GLY A 262 -14.94 -9.23 -12.21
N LYS A 263 -15.65 -8.09 -12.12
CA LYS A 263 -16.38 -7.48 -13.24
C LYS A 263 -15.85 -6.10 -13.60
N ILE A 264 -16.21 -5.67 -14.80
CA ILE A 264 -16.01 -4.29 -15.26
C ILE A 264 -17.28 -3.50 -14.95
N HIS A 265 -17.11 -2.31 -14.37
CA HIS A 265 -18.19 -1.40 -14.01
C HIS A 265 -18.01 -0.04 -14.66
N ASP A 266 -19.12 0.67 -14.86
CA ASP A 266 -19.14 2.10 -15.15
C ASP A 266 -18.78 2.87 -13.85
N ASP A 267 -17.95 3.90 -13.96
CA ASP A 267 -17.54 4.70 -12.80
C ASP A 267 -18.55 5.83 -12.47
N GLY A 268 -19.55 6.03 -13.30
CA GLY A 268 -20.59 7.03 -13.12
C GLY A 268 -20.07 8.47 -13.05
N GLY A 269 -18.90 8.73 -13.64
CA GLY A 269 -18.22 10.01 -13.59
C GLY A 269 -17.50 10.29 -12.27
N THR A 270 -17.40 9.28 -11.40
CA THR A 270 -16.61 9.35 -10.14
C THR A 270 -15.50 8.31 -10.21
N PRO A 271 -14.23 8.71 -10.34
CA PRO A 271 -13.11 7.79 -10.46
C PRO A 271 -13.05 6.73 -9.36
N PHE A 272 -12.59 5.53 -9.71
CA PHE A 272 -12.46 4.41 -8.78
C PHE A 272 -10.99 4.23 -8.38
N TYR A 273 -10.77 4.22 -7.06
CA TYR A 273 -9.45 4.07 -6.44
C TYR A 273 -9.34 2.74 -5.72
N THR A 274 -8.16 2.12 -5.78
CA THR A 274 -7.80 0.91 -5.05
C THR A 274 -6.33 0.95 -4.61
N ASP A 275 -5.83 -0.12 -3.98
CA ASP A 275 -4.47 -0.21 -3.44
C ASP A 275 -4.26 0.78 -2.29
N ASP A 276 -5.09 0.66 -1.26
CA ASP A 276 -4.99 1.42 -0.02
C ASP A 276 -4.79 0.48 1.18
N TRP A 277 -3.98 0.93 2.12
CA TRP A 277 -3.69 0.21 3.34
C TRP A 277 -4.34 0.92 4.50
N LEU A 278 -5.64 0.66 4.69
CA LEU A 278 -6.47 1.43 5.61
C LEU A 278 -5.97 1.41 7.05
N TRP A 279 -5.33 0.31 7.47
CA TRP A 279 -4.74 0.24 8.81
C TRP A 279 -3.60 1.26 8.99
N ASP A 280 -2.83 1.51 7.94
CA ASP A 280 -1.74 2.49 7.93
C ASP A 280 -2.27 3.90 7.67
N THR A 281 -3.09 4.07 6.64
CA THR A 281 -3.42 5.36 6.03
C THR A 281 -4.47 6.15 6.79
N PHE A 282 -5.34 5.51 7.59
CA PHE A 282 -6.40 6.21 8.32
C PHE A 282 -5.88 7.22 9.33
N ARG A 283 -4.68 6.99 9.88
CA ARG A 283 -4.10 7.82 10.94
C ARG A 283 -3.63 9.19 10.45
N ALA A 284 -3.08 9.26 9.23
CA ALA A 284 -2.46 10.50 8.74
C ALA A 284 -2.75 10.81 7.26
N ALA A 285 -2.72 9.84 6.36
CA ALA A 285 -2.84 10.09 4.92
C ALA A 285 -4.24 10.56 4.52
N HIS A 286 -5.30 9.90 4.99
CA HIS A 286 -6.69 10.33 4.79
C HIS A 286 -6.97 11.70 5.43
N PRO A 287 -6.61 11.96 6.72
CA PRO A 287 -6.74 13.28 7.32
C PRO A 287 -6.01 14.40 6.57
N LEU A 288 -4.81 14.12 6.05
CA LEU A 288 -4.07 15.09 5.23
C LEU A 288 -4.80 15.35 3.90
N ARG A 289 -5.30 14.30 3.24
CA ARG A 289 -5.97 14.40 1.95
C ARG A 289 -7.28 15.20 2.06
N ILE A 290 -8.01 15.09 3.16
CA ILE A 290 -9.18 15.94 3.46
C ILE A 290 -8.81 17.44 3.37
N ILE A 291 -7.60 17.81 3.77
CA ILE A 291 -7.13 19.20 3.79
C ILE A 291 -6.64 19.65 2.41
N ILE A 292 -5.82 18.82 1.74
CA ILE A 292 -5.11 19.24 0.52
C ILE A 292 -5.81 18.83 -0.78
N ASP A 293 -6.70 17.81 -0.72
CA ASP A 293 -7.38 17.26 -1.91
C ASP A 293 -8.75 16.67 -1.54
N PRO A 294 -9.69 17.48 -1.00
CA PRO A 294 -10.97 16.99 -0.46
C PRO A 294 -11.84 16.30 -1.51
N GLN A 295 -11.74 16.70 -2.80
CA GLN A 295 -12.47 16.03 -3.87
C GLN A 295 -11.95 14.60 -4.07
N LYS A 296 -10.65 14.41 -4.14
CA LYS A 296 -10.03 13.08 -4.29
C LYS A 296 -10.34 12.19 -3.10
N GLU A 297 -10.32 12.73 -1.87
CA GLU A 297 -10.73 11.98 -0.69
C GLU A 297 -12.17 11.49 -0.82
N ASN A 298 -13.08 12.35 -1.29
CA ASN A 298 -14.47 11.97 -1.55
C ASN A 298 -14.60 10.83 -2.60
N GLU A 299 -13.82 10.87 -3.67
CA GLU A 299 -13.79 9.84 -4.71
C GLU A 299 -13.29 8.50 -4.16
N ILE A 300 -12.26 8.53 -3.29
CA ILE A 300 -11.72 7.35 -2.61
C ILE A 300 -12.77 6.74 -1.69
N LEU A 301 -13.45 7.54 -0.87
CA LEU A 301 -14.52 7.06 0.02
C LEU A 301 -15.68 6.45 -0.74
N ASN A 302 -16.09 7.04 -1.87
CA ASN A 302 -17.07 6.44 -2.77
C ASN A 302 -16.59 5.11 -3.34
N SER A 303 -15.29 4.96 -3.58
CA SER A 303 -14.71 3.67 -4.03
C SER A 303 -14.86 2.59 -2.98
N PHE A 304 -14.63 2.91 -1.69
CA PHE A 304 -14.83 1.94 -0.60
C PHE A 304 -16.29 1.51 -0.45
N ILE A 305 -17.24 2.42 -0.66
CA ILE A 305 -18.68 2.07 -0.68
C ILE A 305 -18.98 1.11 -1.83
N ARG A 306 -18.50 1.41 -3.06
CA ARG A 306 -18.67 0.54 -4.23
C ARG A 306 -18.03 -0.84 -4.03
N MET A 307 -16.85 -0.91 -3.41
CA MET A 307 -16.21 -2.18 -3.05
C MET A 307 -17.09 -3.02 -2.12
N ALA A 308 -17.76 -2.39 -1.14
CA ALA A 308 -18.70 -3.08 -0.26
C ALA A 308 -19.97 -3.54 -1.02
N GLU A 309 -20.50 -2.72 -1.93
CA GLU A 309 -21.67 -3.06 -2.76
C GLU A 309 -21.39 -4.22 -3.72
N GLN A 310 -20.15 -4.41 -4.13
CA GLN A 310 -19.70 -5.46 -5.04
C GLN A 310 -19.37 -6.79 -4.34
N ARG A 311 -19.55 -6.86 -3.02
CA ARG A 311 -19.33 -8.06 -2.20
C ARG A 311 -20.65 -8.61 -1.67
N ASP A 312 -20.79 -9.93 -1.64
CA ASP A 312 -21.99 -10.59 -1.11
C ASP A 312 -22.26 -10.26 0.36
N ASN A 313 -21.22 -10.03 1.15
CA ASN A 313 -21.31 -9.69 2.57
C ASN A 313 -21.53 -8.20 2.85
N TYR A 314 -21.37 -7.33 1.87
CA TYR A 314 -21.50 -5.88 2.01
C TYR A 314 -20.56 -5.25 3.04
N TRP A 315 -19.35 -5.78 3.25
CA TRP A 315 -18.37 -5.25 4.20
C TRP A 315 -17.42 -4.26 3.54
N THR A 316 -17.07 -3.19 4.25
CA THR A 316 -15.96 -2.32 3.83
C THR A 316 -14.66 -3.11 3.77
N PRO A 317 -13.75 -2.76 2.83
CA PRO A 317 -12.45 -3.41 2.75
C PRO A 317 -11.57 -3.03 3.96
N THR A 318 -10.58 -3.87 4.24
CA THR A 318 -9.50 -3.57 5.19
C THR A 318 -8.20 -3.18 4.48
N PHE A 319 -7.90 -3.87 3.39
CA PHE A 319 -6.69 -3.67 2.59
C PHE A 319 -7.01 -3.90 1.10
N PRO A 320 -7.75 -2.95 0.47
CA PRO A 320 -8.13 -3.10 -0.93
C PRO A 320 -6.91 -3.10 -1.85
N GLU A 321 -6.86 -4.07 -2.74
CA GLU A 321 -5.88 -4.20 -3.82
C GLU A 321 -6.60 -4.40 -5.16
N ILE A 322 -5.85 -4.46 -6.25
CA ILE A 322 -6.40 -4.68 -7.61
C ILE A 322 -7.17 -6.02 -7.69
N GLY A 323 -6.69 -7.03 -7.00
CA GLY A 323 -7.31 -8.36 -6.98
C GLY A 323 -8.44 -8.55 -5.95
N GLY A 324 -8.81 -7.52 -5.20
CA GLY A 324 -9.78 -7.55 -4.11
C GLY A 324 -9.18 -7.13 -2.77
N ASP A 325 -9.82 -7.52 -1.66
CA ASP A 325 -9.34 -7.22 -0.31
C ASP A 325 -8.39 -8.33 0.17
N ASN A 326 -7.17 -8.01 0.53
CA ASN A 326 -6.22 -9.00 1.03
C ASN A 326 -6.33 -9.25 2.54
N HIS A 327 -7.21 -8.50 3.24
CA HIS A 327 -7.50 -8.66 4.67
C HIS A 327 -6.30 -8.58 5.61
N SER A 328 -5.25 -7.85 5.22
CA SER A 328 -4.07 -7.64 6.05
C SER A 328 -4.40 -6.89 7.33
N MET A 329 -3.58 -7.07 8.35
CA MET A 329 -3.65 -6.39 9.65
C MET A 329 -4.92 -6.76 10.46
N ASN A 330 -5.31 -5.91 11.39
CA ASN A 330 -6.46 -6.11 12.27
C ASN A 330 -7.46 -4.94 12.19
N CYS A 331 -8.65 -5.12 12.79
CA CYS A 331 -9.73 -4.12 12.87
C CYS A 331 -10.29 -3.68 11.50
N ASN A 332 -11.13 -2.65 11.46
CA ASN A 332 -11.70 -2.09 10.23
C ASN A 332 -11.76 -0.57 10.28
N HIS A 333 -10.60 0.08 10.20
CA HIS A 333 -10.46 1.52 10.37
C HIS A 333 -11.00 2.36 9.20
N GLY A 334 -11.54 1.76 8.15
CA GLY A 334 -12.29 2.48 7.11
C GLY A 334 -13.43 3.34 7.68
N VAL A 335 -14.04 2.91 8.80
CA VAL A 335 -15.06 3.69 9.51
C VAL A 335 -14.53 5.04 10.01
N ALA A 336 -13.27 5.10 10.42
CA ALA A 336 -12.63 6.35 10.86
C ALA A 336 -12.45 7.32 9.69
N CYS A 337 -12.09 6.84 8.49
CA CYS A 337 -11.98 7.66 7.30
C CYS A 337 -13.32 8.33 6.95
N PHE A 338 -14.42 7.55 6.94
CA PHE A 338 -15.76 8.09 6.69
C PHE A 338 -16.18 9.12 7.73
N LEU A 339 -15.97 8.83 9.01
CA LEU A 339 -16.34 9.75 10.10
C LEU A 339 -15.56 11.05 10.01
N ASP A 340 -14.24 10.98 9.88
CA ASP A 340 -13.36 12.16 9.87
C ASP A 340 -13.69 13.07 8.68
N ALA A 341 -13.84 12.50 7.49
CA ALA A 341 -14.25 13.22 6.29
C ALA A 341 -15.62 13.90 6.46
N TYR A 342 -16.62 13.17 6.98
CA TYR A 342 -17.97 13.69 7.16
C TYR A 342 -18.02 14.86 8.14
N ILE A 343 -17.33 14.75 9.29
CA ILE A 343 -17.27 15.80 10.31
C ILE A 343 -16.56 17.05 9.78
N LYS A 344 -15.53 16.87 8.95
CA LYS A 344 -14.78 17.95 8.32
C LYS A 344 -15.45 18.54 7.07
N GLY A 345 -16.67 18.08 6.73
CA GLY A 345 -17.52 18.70 5.72
C GLY A 345 -17.51 18.04 4.34
N ILE A 346 -16.81 16.91 4.15
CA ILE A 346 -16.91 16.10 2.95
C ILE A 346 -18.16 15.23 3.07
N LYS A 347 -19.20 15.52 2.26
CA LYS A 347 -20.53 14.90 2.39
C LYS A 347 -21.08 14.34 1.09
N ASN A 348 -20.31 14.31 0.01
CA ASN A 348 -20.72 13.84 -1.31
C ASN A 348 -20.60 12.32 -1.47
N PHE A 349 -20.83 11.58 -0.38
CA PHE A 349 -20.97 10.13 -0.36
C PHE A 349 -22.18 9.71 0.47
N ASP A 350 -22.71 8.52 0.22
CA ASP A 350 -23.87 7.99 0.94
C ASP A 350 -23.44 7.48 2.35
N LEU A 351 -23.68 8.30 3.37
CA LEU A 351 -23.34 7.96 4.74
C LEU A 351 -24.11 6.74 5.29
N ASN A 352 -25.35 6.47 4.81
CA ASN A 352 -26.11 5.28 5.22
C ASN A 352 -25.47 4.01 4.67
N LYS A 353 -25.08 4.02 3.40
CA LYS A 353 -24.36 2.89 2.77
C LYS A 353 -23.02 2.65 3.47
N ALA A 354 -22.24 3.71 3.69
CA ALA A 354 -20.97 3.64 4.42
C ALA A 354 -21.17 3.05 5.82
N TYR A 355 -22.16 3.54 6.57
CA TYR A 355 -22.47 3.05 7.91
C TYR A 355 -22.84 1.56 7.90
N LYS A 356 -23.73 1.14 7.00
CA LYS A 356 -24.14 -0.26 6.86
C LYS A 356 -22.91 -1.16 6.59
N ALA A 357 -22.07 -0.76 5.65
CA ALA A 357 -20.89 -1.52 5.26
C ALA A 357 -19.86 -1.62 6.40
N CYS A 358 -19.58 -0.51 7.10
CA CYS A 358 -18.68 -0.49 8.26
C CYS A 358 -19.24 -1.31 9.42
N LYS A 359 -20.53 -1.16 9.73
CA LYS A 359 -21.20 -1.91 10.80
C LYS A 359 -21.08 -3.41 10.57
N GLY A 360 -21.38 -3.89 9.35
CA GLY A 360 -21.21 -5.30 8.97
C GLY A 360 -19.76 -5.76 9.13
N ALA A 361 -18.79 -5.01 8.62
CA ALA A 361 -17.38 -5.34 8.72
C ALA A 361 -16.83 -5.39 10.16
N ILE A 362 -17.44 -4.66 11.10
CA ILE A 362 -17.02 -4.61 12.51
C ILE A 362 -17.78 -5.65 13.37
N THR A 363 -19.05 -5.98 13.02
CA THR A 363 -19.91 -6.81 13.88
C THR A 363 -20.19 -8.21 13.34
N GLU A 364 -20.01 -8.46 12.05
CA GLU A 364 -20.33 -9.72 11.39
C GLU A 364 -19.09 -10.46 10.86
N LYS A 365 -18.01 -9.72 10.53
CA LYS A 365 -16.70 -10.26 10.20
C LYS A 365 -15.96 -10.58 11.50
N THR A 366 -15.09 -11.60 11.48
CA THR A 366 -14.23 -11.89 12.63
C THR A 366 -13.23 -10.76 12.92
N LEU A 367 -12.92 -10.55 14.20
CA LEU A 367 -11.87 -9.65 14.67
C LEU A 367 -10.47 -10.29 14.63
N ILE A 368 -10.38 -11.60 14.29
CA ILE A 368 -9.09 -12.27 14.12
C ILE A 368 -8.28 -11.57 13.03
N PRO A 369 -7.04 -11.15 13.31
CA PRO A 369 -6.17 -10.52 12.33
C PRO A 369 -5.96 -11.39 11.08
N TRP A 370 -5.84 -10.74 9.91
CA TRP A 370 -5.57 -11.41 8.63
C TRP A 370 -6.62 -12.46 8.23
N SER A 371 -7.87 -12.26 8.63
CA SER A 371 -8.97 -13.17 8.32
C SER A 371 -10.15 -12.45 7.64
N ALA A 372 -10.78 -13.15 6.70
CA ALA A 372 -12.00 -12.74 5.99
C ALA A 372 -13.25 -13.46 6.50
N GLU A 373 -13.11 -14.33 7.49
CA GLU A 373 -14.18 -15.19 7.95
C GLU A 373 -15.30 -14.42 8.67
N LYS A 374 -16.45 -15.05 8.79
CA LYS A 374 -17.53 -14.55 9.65
C LYS A 374 -17.14 -14.64 11.12
N ALA A 375 -17.75 -13.80 11.94
CA ALA A 375 -17.56 -13.77 13.38
C ALA A 375 -17.75 -15.17 14.01
N GLY A 376 -16.74 -15.61 14.76
CA GLY A 376 -16.65 -16.93 15.36
C GLY A 376 -16.67 -16.92 16.89
N ILE A 377 -16.03 -17.92 17.50
CA ILE A 377 -16.05 -18.13 18.96
C ILE A 377 -15.34 -17.00 19.73
N LEU A 378 -14.23 -16.46 19.20
CA LEU A 378 -13.49 -15.36 19.84
C LEU A 378 -14.27 -14.05 19.75
N ASP A 379 -14.99 -13.83 18.66
CA ASP A 379 -15.84 -12.65 18.45
C ASP A 379 -17.06 -12.68 19.39
N LYS A 380 -17.65 -13.86 19.57
CA LYS A 380 -18.72 -14.06 20.56
C LYS A 380 -18.21 -13.73 21.96
N PHE A 381 -17.03 -14.20 22.32
CA PHE A 381 -16.40 -13.87 23.58
C PHE A 381 -16.19 -12.37 23.75
N TYR A 382 -15.66 -11.67 22.71
CA TYR A 382 -15.50 -10.21 22.73
C TYR A 382 -16.85 -9.49 22.93
N LYS A 383 -17.89 -9.91 22.23
CA LYS A 383 -19.22 -9.36 22.34
C LYS A 383 -19.78 -9.44 23.76
N GLU A 384 -19.58 -10.57 24.43
CA GLU A 384 -20.10 -10.85 25.77
C GLU A 384 -19.24 -10.22 26.88
N ASN A 385 -17.92 -10.21 26.74
CA ASN A 385 -16.97 -9.82 27.79
C ASN A 385 -16.32 -8.46 27.57
N GLY A 386 -16.34 -7.91 26.34
CA GLY A 386 -15.82 -6.59 26.01
C GLY A 386 -14.30 -6.52 25.83
N TYR A 387 -13.62 -7.66 25.67
CA TYR A 387 -12.21 -7.71 25.32
C TYR A 387 -11.90 -8.99 24.53
N PHE A 388 -10.88 -8.95 23.69
CA PHE A 388 -10.43 -10.12 22.93
C PHE A 388 -9.52 -10.98 23.82
N PRO A 389 -9.77 -12.30 23.95
CA PRO A 389 -9.07 -13.11 24.95
C PRO A 389 -7.68 -13.52 24.49
N SER A 390 -6.68 -13.36 25.35
CA SER A 390 -5.31 -13.82 25.16
C SER A 390 -5.13 -15.25 25.61
N LEU A 391 -4.10 -15.90 25.05
CA LEU A 391 -3.55 -17.14 25.60
C LEU A 391 -2.49 -16.83 26.66
N ALA A 392 -2.36 -17.70 27.64
CA ALA A 392 -1.24 -17.65 28.58
C ALA A 392 0.08 -18.00 27.87
N ILE A 393 1.21 -17.57 28.44
CA ILE A 393 2.52 -17.90 27.88
C ILE A 393 2.70 -19.41 27.82
N GLY A 394 2.98 -19.93 26.61
CA GLY A 394 3.13 -21.37 26.36
C GLY A 394 1.82 -22.15 26.14
N GLU A 395 0.68 -21.52 26.26
CA GLU A 395 -0.62 -22.11 25.90
C GLU A 395 -0.73 -22.25 24.37
N LYS A 396 -1.25 -23.38 23.91
CA LYS A 396 -1.41 -23.66 22.47
C LYS A 396 -2.71 -23.05 21.95
N GLU A 397 -2.64 -22.45 20.76
CA GLU A 397 -3.82 -22.03 20.02
C GLU A 397 -4.65 -23.23 19.59
N THR A 398 -5.95 -23.14 19.81
CA THR A 398 -6.93 -24.20 19.46
C THR A 398 -7.99 -23.72 18.47
N VAL A 399 -8.06 -22.41 18.20
CA VAL A 399 -8.97 -21.81 17.23
C VAL A 399 -8.31 -21.85 15.86
N ALA A 400 -8.86 -22.65 14.95
CA ALA A 400 -8.24 -22.98 13.67
C ALA A 400 -8.08 -21.75 12.74
N GLU A 401 -8.97 -20.78 12.88
CA GLU A 401 -8.99 -19.55 12.09
C GLU A 401 -7.85 -18.58 12.47
N VAL A 402 -7.22 -18.76 13.64
CA VAL A 402 -6.12 -17.90 14.07
C VAL A 402 -4.85 -18.24 13.28
N ASN A 403 -4.35 -17.25 12.53
CA ASN A 403 -3.12 -17.39 11.76
C ASN A 403 -1.93 -17.71 12.67
N SER A 404 -1.12 -18.70 12.30
CA SER A 404 0.00 -19.18 13.11
C SER A 404 1.12 -18.17 13.31
N PHE A 405 1.28 -17.21 12.42
CA PHE A 405 2.26 -16.12 12.49
C PHE A 405 1.66 -14.87 13.15
N GLU A 406 0.49 -14.43 12.68
CA GLU A 406 -0.15 -13.18 13.13
C GLU A 406 -0.80 -13.31 14.52
N LYS A 407 -1.14 -14.52 14.94
CA LYS A 407 -1.71 -14.80 16.26
C LYS A 407 -3.00 -14.02 16.54
N ARG A 408 -3.33 -13.79 17.83
CA ARG A 408 -4.56 -13.10 18.26
C ARG A 408 -4.43 -11.60 18.34
N GLN A 409 -3.26 -11.06 18.60
CA GLN A 409 -3.01 -9.62 18.82
C GLN A 409 -4.01 -9.00 19.81
N ALA A 410 -4.32 -9.69 20.88
CA ALA A 410 -5.55 -9.50 21.66
C ALA A 410 -5.73 -8.08 22.24
N VAL A 411 -4.64 -7.42 22.65
CA VAL A 411 -4.68 -6.03 23.14
C VAL A 411 -4.89 -5.06 21.98
N ALA A 412 -4.13 -5.23 20.87
CA ALA A 412 -4.23 -4.37 19.69
C ALA A 412 -5.64 -4.47 19.07
N VAL A 413 -6.18 -5.68 18.90
CA VAL A 413 -7.55 -5.92 18.41
C VAL A 413 -8.59 -5.26 19.32
N THR A 414 -8.45 -5.38 20.65
CA THR A 414 -9.40 -4.75 21.59
C THR A 414 -9.36 -3.23 21.45
N LEU A 415 -8.17 -2.61 21.44
CA LEU A 415 -8.03 -1.16 21.35
C LEU A 415 -8.52 -0.60 20.01
N GLY A 416 -8.14 -1.21 18.91
CA GLY A 416 -8.58 -0.79 17.58
C GLY A 416 -10.09 -0.95 17.40
N THR A 417 -10.67 -2.07 17.88
CA THR A 417 -12.13 -2.29 17.78
C THR A 417 -12.94 -1.30 18.60
N VAL A 418 -12.51 -0.94 19.82
CA VAL A 418 -13.25 0.08 20.61
C VAL A 418 -13.18 1.46 19.96
N TYR A 419 -12.11 1.77 19.23
CA TYR A 419 -12.05 2.99 18.43
C TYR A 419 -13.02 2.93 17.23
N ASP A 420 -13.05 1.81 16.52
CA ASP A 420 -14.00 1.60 15.41
C ASP A 420 -15.45 1.67 15.89
N GLU A 421 -15.76 1.08 17.05
CA GLU A 421 -17.08 1.16 17.69
C GLU A 421 -17.45 2.60 18.10
N TRP A 422 -16.46 3.40 18.56
CA TRP A 422 -16.69 4.83 18.79
C TRP A 422 -17.00 5.57 17.49
N CYS A 423 -16.28 5.29 16.42
CA CYS A 423 -16.56 5.88 15.11
C CYS A 423 -17.97 5.52 14.60
N LEU A 424 -18.39 4.24 14.74
CA LEU A 424 -19.74 3.81 14.43
C LEU A 424 -20.79 4.55 15.25
N ALA A 425 -20.55 4.75 16.56
CA ALA A 425 -21.46 5.53 17.41
C ALA A 425 -21.63 6.95 16.87
N GLN A 426 -20.53 7.63 16.52
CA GLN A 426 -20.61 9.00 16.02
C GLN A 426 -21.36 9.08 14.68
N ILE A 427 -21.15 8.12 13.77
CA ILE A 427 -21.89 8.08 12.49
C ILE A 427 -23.38 7.77 12.77
N ALA A 428 -23.70 6.81 13.64
CA ALA A 428 -25.08 6.51 14.04
C ALA A 428 -25.81 7.75 14.58
N LYS A 429 -25.11 8.57 15.38
CA LYS A 429 -25.63 9.86 15.88
C LYS A 429 -25.96 10.81 14.74
N GLN A 430 -25.09 10.94 13.73
CA GLN A 430 -25.35 11.80 12.55
C GLN A 430 -26.56 11.31 11.74
N LEU A 431 -26.80 10.01 11.72
CA LEU A 431 -27.92 9.38 11.03
C LEU A 431 -29.22 9.36 11.87
N GLY A 432 -29.18 9.84 13.11
CA GLY A 432 -30.35 9.80 14.02
C GLY A 432 -30.67 8.41 14.59
N ASN A 433 -29.79 7.43 14.40
CA ASN A 433 -29.95 6.09 14.97
C ASN A 433 -29.50 6.09 16.46
N ASN A 434 -30.40 6.44 17.35
CA ASN A 434 -30.11 6.60 18.78
C ASN A 434 -29.83 5.25 19.48
N GLU A 435 -30.36 4.14 18.99
CA GLU A 435 -30.14 2.82 19.57
C GLU A 435 -28.68 2.39 19.33
N ASP A 436 -28.23 2.38 18.08
CA ASP A 436 -26.85 2.05 17.73
C ASP A 436 -25.86 3.06 18.35
N TYR A 437 -26.21 4.36 18.38
CA TYR A 437 -25.38 5.36 19.06
C TYR A 437 -25.07 4.98 20.51
N ARG A 438 -26.09 4.66 21.30
CA ARG A 438 -25.92 4.29 22.72
C ARG A 438 -25.19 2.96 22.86
N TYR A 439 -25.50 1.99 22.00
CA TYR A 439 -24.88 0.66 22.02
C TYR A 439 -23.37 0.76 21.77
N PHE A 440 -22.97 1.34 20.65
CA PHE A 440 -21.55 1.44 20.29
C PHE A 440 -20.78 2.42 21.17
N LEU A 441 -21.40 3.51 21.63
CA LEU A 441 -20.76 4.42 22.58
C LEU A 441 -20.42 3.72 23.89
N ASN A 442 -21.32 2.87 24.42
CA ASN A 442 -21.03 2.08 25.60
C ASN A 442 -19.90 1.07 25.37
N ARG A 443 -19.90 0.42 24.21
CA ARG A 443 -18.85 -0.56 23.86
C ARG A 443 -17.49 0.09 23.65
N SER A 444 -17.45 1.31 23.17
CA SER A 444 -16.19 2.05 22.99
C SER A 444 -15.43 2.33 24.30
N LEU A 445 -16.06 2.08 25.45
CA LEU A 445 -15.42 2.15 26.77
C LEU A 445 -14.81 0.83 27.24
N ASN A 446 -14.88 -0.23 26.45
CA ASN A 446 -14.41 -1.56 26.81
C ASN A 446 -12.88 -1.65 27.01
N TYR A 447 -12.09 -0.65 26.57
CA TYR A 447 -10.67 -0.56 26.91
C TYR A 447 -10.40 -0.60 28.42
N HIS A 448 -11.36 -0.15 29.25
CA HIS A 448 -11.28 -0.29 30.71
C HIS A 448 -11.14 -1.75 31.17
N LYS A 449 -11.66 -2.71 30.39
CA LYS A 449 -11.59 -4.15 30.72
C LYS A 449 -10.15 -4.68 30.70
N ILE A 450 -9.30 -4.10 29.87
CA ILE A 450 -7.90 -4.52 29.71
C ILE A 450 -6.89 -3.53 30.29
N PHE A 451 -7.33 -2.40 30.87
CA PHE A 451 -6.43 -1.50 31.56
C PHE A 451 -6.07 -2.04 32.95
N ASN A 452 -4.77 -2.20 33.21
CA ASN A 452 -4.27 -2.62 34.50
C ASN A 452 -3.87 -1.41 35.35
N PRO A 453 -4.64 -1.07 36.41
CA PRO A 453 -4.40 0.13 37.21
C PRO A 453 -3.10 0.07 38.02
N GLN A 454 -2.57 -1.12 38.29
CA GLN A 454 -1.31 -1.27 39.04
C GLN A 454 -0.10 -0.90 38.18
N THR A 455 -0.12 -1.29 36.90
CA THR A 455 0.98 -1.05 35.97
C THR A 455 0.74 0.18 35.07
N ARG A 456 -0.53 0.61 34.94
CA ARG A 456 -0.98 1.69 34.05
C ARG A 456 -0.73 1.42 32.57
N PHE A 457 -0.84 0.16 32.19
CA PHE A 457 -0.76 -0.29 30.79
C PHE A 457 -2.05 -1.01 30.39
N PHE A 458 -2.33 -1.07 29.10
CA PHE A 458 -3.26 -2.05 28.56
C PHE A 458 -2.56 -3.42 28.58
N HIS A 459 -3.18 -4.37 29.22
CA HIS A 459 -2.60 -5.65 29.61
C HIS A 459 -3.44 -6.79 29.08
N PRO A 460 -2.86 -7.83 28.48
CA PRO A 460 -3.60 -8.96 27.97
C PRO A 460 -4.29 -9.74 29.09
N LYS A 461 -5.50 -10.21 28.81
CA LYS A 461 -6.31 -11.05 29.69
C LYS A 461 -6.66 -12.38 29.06
N ASP A 462 -6.68 -13.43 29.84
CA ASP A 462 -7.18 -14.74 29.44
C ASP A 462 -8.72 -14.80 29.36
N SER A 463 -9.25 -15.92 28.88
CA SER A 463 -10.70 -16.14 28.80
C SER A 463 -11.42 -16.25 30.16
N LYS A 464 -10.69 -16.34 31.27
CA LYS A 464 -11.22 -16.35 32.64
C LYS A 464 -11.23 -14.95 33.27
N GLY A 465 -10.69 -13.94 32.58
CA GLY A 465 -10.63 -12.57 33.05
C GLY A 465 -9.39 -12.22 33.88
N TYR A 466 -8.41 -13.10 33.95
CA TYR A 466 -7.16 -12.84 34.66
C TYR A 466 -6.13 -12.18 33.73
N PHE A 467 -5.40 -11.21 34.26
CA PHE A 467 -4.25 -10.64 33.57
C PHE A 467 -3.12 -11.66 33.45
N ILE A 468 -2.55 -11.79 32.25
CA ILE A 468 -1.44 -12.70 31.96
C ILE A 468 -0.23 -12.36 32.81
N LYS A 469 0.33 -13.30 33.53
CA LYS A 469 1.49 -13.13 34.40
C LYS A 469 2.42 -14.37 34.32
N PRO A 470 3.77 -14.17 34.36
CA PRO A 470 4.50 -12.90 34.31
C PRO A 470 4.32 -12.20 32.95
N PHE A 471 4.50 -10.87 32.85
CA PHE A 471 4.35 -10.14 31.61
C PHE A 471 5.38 -9.02 31.47
N ASP A 472 5.97 -8.91 30.27
CA ASP A 472 6.93 -7.86 29.90
C ASP A 472 6.31 -7.00 28.80
N TYR A 473 6.12 -5.73 29.06
CA TYR A 473 5.58 -4.76 28.09
C TYR A 473 6.55 -4.40 26.96
N GLY A 474 7.83 -4.79 27.05
CA GLY A 474 8.79 -4.68 25.97
C GLY A 474 8.67 -5.76 24.89
N LEU A 475 7.84 -6.79 25.12
CA LEU A 475 7.58 -7.82 24.12
C LEU A 475 6.82 -7.22 22.93
N SER A 476 7.47 -7.17 21.78
CA SER A 476 6.93 -6.60 20.55
C SER A 476 6.38 -7.70 19.63
N GLY A 477 5.23 -7.41 19.01
CA GLY A 477 4.66 -8.26 17.96
C GLY A 477 5.63 -8.46 16.80
N GLY A 478 6.34 -7.43 16.38
CA GLY A 478 7.35 -7.49 15.34
C GLY A 478 8.47 -8.50 15.59
N ILE A 479 8.83 -8.75 16.84
CA ILE A 479 9.85 -9.77 17.21
C ILE A 479 9.27 -11.15 17.53
N GLY A 480 7.99 -11.39 17.20
CA GLY A 480 7.35 -12.70 17.32
C GLY A 480 6.43 -12.88 18.53
N PHE A 481 6.01 -11.79 19.19
CA PHE A 481 5.07 -11.81 20.33
C PHE A 481 3.69 -11.24 19.94
N ARG A 482 3.19 -11.63 18.75
CA ARG A 482 1.91 -11.18 18.20
C ARG A 482 0.68 -11.77 18.92
N GLU A 483 0.86 -12.55 19.96
CA GLU A 483 -0.24 -13.00 20.82
C GLU A 483 -0.99 -11.81 21.46
N TYR A 484 -0.27 -10.69 21.72
CA TYR A 484 -0.78 -9.59 22.53
C TYR A 484 -0.90 -8.27 21.78
N TYR A 485 0.17 -7.88 21.09
CA TYR A 485 0.27 -6.64 20.33
C TYR A 485 0.53 -6.97 18.86
N ASP A 486 0.37 -6.00 17.99
CA ASP A 486 0.63 -6.19 16.57
C ASP A 486 2.12 -6.00 16.25
N GLU A 487 2.53 -4.88 15.66
CA GLU A 487 3.90 -4.66 15.20
C GLU A 487 4.84 -4.17 16.30
N ASN A 488 4.32 -3.48 17.30
CA ASN A 488 5.08 -2.88 18.39
C ASN A 488 4.73 -3.53 19.75
N ASN A 489 5.04 -2.86 20.85
CA ASN A 489 4.97 -3.39 22.20
C ASN A 489 3.99 -2.61 23.09
N GLY A 490 3.84 -3.06 24.35
CA GLY A 490 2.91 -2.45 25.30
C GLY A 490 3.21 -0.99 25.64
N TRP A 491 4.46 -0.53 25.52
CA TRP A 491 4.81 0.87 25.74
C TRP A 491 4.17 1.78 24.69
N ILE A 492 4.03 1.32 23.47
CA ILE A 492 3.38 2.05 22.38
C ILE A 492 1.86 1.90 22.47
N TYR A 493 1.36 0.68 22.57
CA TYR A 493 -0.09 0.43 22.66
C TYR A 493 -0.76 1.03 23.91
N ARG A 494 0.00 1.42 24.92
CA ARG A 494 -0.49 2.21 26.05
C ARG A 494 -1.15 3.51 25.62
N TRP A 495 -0.74 4.09 24.50
CA TRP A 495 -1.23 5.38 23.99
C TRP A 495 -2.23 5.22 22.85
N ASP A 496 -2.55 4.00 22.44
CA ASP A 496 -3.44 3.70 21.32
C ASP A 496 -4.93 3.81 21.72
N LEU A 497 -5.34 5.01 22.17
CA LEU A 497 -6.71 5.34 22.59
C LEU A 497 -7.15 6.67 21.98
N GLN A 498 -7.23 6.77 20.65
CA GLN A 498 -7.40 8.02 19.91
C GLN A 498 -8.69 8.76 20.25
N HIS A 499 -9.76 8.06 20.64
CA HIS A 499 -11.07 8.66 20.88
C HIS A 499 -11.29 9.23 22.29
N ASN A 500 -10.42 8.93 23.27
CA ASN A 500 -10.67 9.34 24.67
C ASN A 500 -9.40 9.56 25.51
N PHE A 501 -8.51 10.44 25.05
CA PHE A 501 -7.31 10.80 25.84
C PHE A 501 -7.65 11.43 27.19
N ALA A 502 -8.77 12.14 27.30
CA ALA A 502 -9.18 12.72 28.59
C ALA A 502 -9.40 11.67 29.68
N ASP A 503 -9.95 10.52 29.29
CA ASP A 503 -10.13 9.41 30.22
C ASP A 503 -8.83 8.64 30.46
N LEU A 504 -7.99 8.47 29.44
CA LEU A 504 -6.65 7.88 29.59
C LEU A 504 -5.80 8.68 30.59
N VAL A 505 -5.83 10.01 30.52
CA VAL A 505 -5.17 10.90 31.49
C VAL A 505 -5.64 10.60 32.92
N LYS A 506 -6.96 10.43 33.15
CA LYS A 506 -7.53 10.07 34.46
C LYS A 506 -7.06 8.69 34.93
N MET A 507 -7.14 7.68 34.05
CA MET A 507 -6.72 6.31 34.34
C MET A 507 -5.24 6.19 34.71
N ILE A 508 -4.37 6.99 34.07
CA ILE A 508 -2.94 7.03 34.36
C ILE A 508 -2.64 7.75 35.67
N GLY A 509 -3.55 8.58 36.18
CA GLY A 509 -3.40 9.27 37.47
C GLY A 509 -3.31 10.80 37.35
N GLY A 510 -3.88 11.38 36.27
CA GLY A 510 -3.94 12.82 36.02
C GLY A 510 -2.78 13.35 35.17
N LYS A 511 -2.88 14.63 34.76
CA LYS A 511 -1.95 15.25 33.80
C LYS A 511 -0.48 15.12 34.17
N LYS A 512 -0.13 15.37 35.44
CA LYS A 512 1.28 15.28 35.91
C LYS A 512 1.83 13.87 35.74
N GLN A 513 1.06 12.85 36.10
CA GLN A 513 1.48 11.46 35.95
C GLN A 513 1.50 11.03 34.49
N PHE A 514 0.55 11.52 33.68
CA PHE A 514 0.49 11.24 32.25
C PHE A 514 1.78 11.72 31.53
N VAL A 515 2.21 12.96 31.80
CA VAL A 515 3.46 13.49 31.27
C VAL A 515 4.66 12.69 31.77
N ALA A 516 4.71 12.35 33.08
CA ALA A 516 5.79 11.53 33.62
C ALA A 516 5.90 10.15 32.97
N GLU A 517 4.77 9.55 32.57
CA GLU A 517 4.77 8.27 31.87
C GLU A 517 5.18 8.40 30.39
N LEU A 518 4.88 9.53 29.72
CA LEU A 518 5.41 9.83 28.40
C LEU A 518 6.94 9.98 28.46
N GLU A 519 7.45 10.77 29.38
CA GLU A 519 8.89 10.92 29.62
C GLU A 519 9.56 9.57 29.94
N ARG A 520 8.89 8.74 30.76
CA ARG A 520 9.40 7.40 31.05
C ARG A 520 9.53 6.54 29.82
N MET A 521 8.57 6.60 28.88
CA MET A 521 8.66 5.86 27.61
C MET A 521 9.87 6.30 26.79
N TYR A 522 10.08 7.61 26.63
CA TYR A 522 11.21 8.14 25.85
C TYR A 522 12.58 7.87 26.52
N ASN A 523 12.60 7.66 27.84
CA ASN A 523 13.84 7.40 28.58
C ASN A 523 14.05 5.91 28.93
N THR A 524 13.11 5.03 28.61
CA THR A 524 13.26 3.59 28.87
C THR A 524 13.96 2.90 27.72
N GLN A 525 15.12 2.30 27.99
CA GLN A 525 15.92 1.62 26.98
C GLN A 525 15.16 0.45 26.34
N LEU A 526 15.36 0.27 25.03
CA LEU A 526 14.87 -0.91 24.30
C LEU A 526 15.49 -2.20 24.86
N VAL A 527 14.72 -3.29 24.76
CA VAL A 527 15.21 -4.63 25.08
C VAL A 527 16.20 -5.09 24.00
N LEU A 528 17.50 -5.21 24.35
CA LEU A 528 18.58 -5.44 23.38
C LEU A 528 18.89 -6.92 23.11
N TRP A 529 18.01 -7.85 23.41
CA TRP A 529 18.24 -9.26 23.16
C TRP A 529 18.08 -9.70 21.68
N LYS A 530 17.55 -8.80 20.80
CA LYS A 530 17.52 -8.96 19.34
C LYS A 530 18.02 -7.67 18.66
N PRO A 531 19.29 -7.30 18.82
CA PRO A 531 19.79 -6.02 18.29
C PRO A 531 19.66 -5.91 16.76
N ASP A 532 19.88 -7.02 16.03
CA ASP A 532 19.76 -7.03 14.56
C ASP A 532 18.34 -6.74 14.10
N PHE A 533 17.33 -7.22 14.82
CA PHE A 533 15.94 -6.89 14.54
C PHE A 533 15.69 -5.38 14.64
N PHE A 534 16.05 -4.78 15.77
CA PHE A 534 15.89 -3.33 15.97
C PHE A 534 16.76 -2.48 15.02
N ALA A 535 17.83 -3.05 14.48
CA ALA A 535 18.67 -2.40 13.49
C ALA A 535 18.12 -2.51 12.05
N THR A 536 17.28 -3.48 11.75
CA THR A 536 16.84 -3.78 10.38
C THR A 536 15.33 -3.70 10.13
N ASN A 537 14.51 -3.74 11.18
CA ASN A 537 13.06 -3.69 11.02
C ASN A 537 12.57 -2.24 10.85
N ALA A 538 11.71 -2.04 9.84
CA ALA A 538 11.13 -0.74 9.49
C ALA A 538 10.39 -0.10 10.66
N ASP A 539 9.53 -0.87 11.32
CA ASP A 539 8.62 -0.43 12.38
C ASP A 539 9.36 -0.01 13.66
N HIS A 540 10.65 -0.31 13.73
CA HIS A 540 11.53 0.05 14.83
C HIS A 540 12.66 1.02 14.44
N THR A 541 12.39 1.91 13.48
CA THR A 541 13.32 2.99 13.12
C THR A 541 12.98 4.30 13.82
N GLY A 542 14.00 5.16 13.98
CA GLY A 542 13.84 6.45 14.66
C GLY A 542 13.50 6.30 16.14
N ASN A 543 14.11 5.30 16.79
CA ASN A 543 13.85 5.00 18.19
C ASN A 543 14.38 6.10 19.13
N VAL A 544 13.53 6.49 20.10
CA VAL A 544 13.88 7.31 21.25
C VAL A 544 13.32 6.59 22.48
N GLY A 545 14.17 5.88 23.20
CA GLY A 545 13.72 4.94 24.23
C GLY A 545 12.83 3.85 23.61
N GLN A 546 11.65 3.66 24.16
CA GLN A 546 10.65 2.72 23.66
C GLN A 546 9.81 3.26 22.48
N PHE A 547 9.86 4.57 22.22
CA PHE A 547 9.17 5.19 21.09
C PHE A 547 9.85 4.84 19.77
N SER A 548 9.07 4.58 18.73
CA SER A 548 9.55 4.29 17.38
C SER A 548 8.78 5.12 16.35
N MET A 549 9.44 6.11 15.72
CA MET A 549 8.78 6.96 14.73
C MET A 549 8.41 6.21 13.44
N GLY A 550 9.08 5.11 13.15
CA GLY A 550 8.82 4.30 11.96
C GLY A 550 7.54 3.46 12.00
N ASN A 551 6.85 3.42 13.15
CA ASN A 551 5.63 2.62 13.30
C ASN A 551 4.38 3.50 13.39
N GLU A 552 3.32 3.17 12.65
CA GLU A 552 2.11 3.96 12.51
C GLU A 552 1.39 4.24 13.84
N PRO A 553 1.25 3.28 14.78
CA PRO A 553 0.69 3.54 16.10
C PRO A 553 1.42 4.61 16.92
N CYS A 554 2.63 5.00 16.50
CA CYS A 554 3.45 6.01 17.19
C CYS A 554 3.17 7.44 16.74
N LEU A 555 2.58 7.66 15.56
CA LEU A 555 2.52 8.96 14.89
C LEU A 555 1.87 10.07 15.74
N HIS A 556 0.88 9.76 16.58
CA HIS A 556 0.18 10.73 17.41
C HIS A 556 0.86 10.98 18.78
N ILE A 557 1.74 10.09 19.24
CA ILE A 557 2.30 10.11 20.60
C ILE A 557 3.04 11.41 20.94
N PRO A 558 3.89 12.00 20.05
CA PRO A 558 4.56 13.26 20.35
C PRO A 558 3.61 14.43 20.61
N TYR A 559 2.37 14.36 20.10
CA TYR A 559 1.36 15.41 20.26
C TYR A 559 0.55 15.26 21.56
N LEU A 560 0.72 14.15 22.30
CA LEU A 560 -0.01 13.92 23.56
C LEU A 560 0.37 14.89 24.68
N TYR A 561 1.48 15.60 24.57
CA TYR A 561 1.84 16.70 25.46
C TYR A 561 0.86 17.88 25.41
N ASN A 562 -0.05 17.92 24.42
CA ASN A 562 -1.09 18.94 24.30
C ASN A 562 -2.28 18.71 25.24
N TYR A 563 -2.38 17.55 25.87
CA TYR A 563 -3.46 17.17 26.79
C TYR A 563 -3.03 17.30 28.24
#